data_df3571b268346fbedd5f00bf47704ebc
#
_entry.id   df3571b268346fbedd5f00bf47704ebc
#
_cell.length_a   1.000
_cell.length_b   1.000
_cell.length_c   1.000
_cell.angle_alpha   90.00
_cell.angle_beta   90.00
_cell.angle_gamma   90.00
#
_symmetry.space_group_name_H-M   'P 1'
#
loop_
_entity.id
_entity.type
_entity.pdbx_description
1 polymer ?
#
loop_
_entity_poly.entity_id
_entity_poly.type
_entity_poly.pdbx_seq_one_letter_code
_entity_poly.pdbx_strand_id
1 'polypeptide(L)'
;MANKKKENEALDAVQPQTESKNQQAVQSGYSTAGLNSRQDVENALANSSYTPSQTVNDAAAALKEWQTNRPKDYQSSYQDKIDALLEQLLQRQTFQYSYTQDPLYRQYEQAYLQNARNASADAAAQAAALTGGYGSSYAASAAQQAYQQQIGALNNAIPTLYSLALDTYESGGNELVNQLDQLNSSEQNAQDLYNDRLKDY
;
A
#
# COMPACT_ATOMS: atom_id res chain seq x y z
N MET A 1 -14.75 6.81 40.75
CA MET A 1 -15.54 6.07 41.76
C MET A 1 -17.00 5.83 41.38
N ALA A 2 -17.57 6.53 40.43
CA ALA A 2 -18.97 6.35 40.00
C ALA A 2 -19.24 5.12 39.09
N ASN A 3 -18.23 4.60 38.39
CA ASN A 3 -18.41 3.45 37.46
C ASN A 3 -18.48 2.08 38.19
N LYS A 4 -17.77 1.93 39.32
CA LYS A 4 -17.84 0.68 40.11
C LYS A 4 -19.19 0.45 40.82
N LYS A 5 -19.93 1.52 41.09
CA LYS A 5 -21.24 1.42 41.73
C LYS A 5 -22.35 0.97 40.79
N LYS A 6 -22.25 1.33 39.51
CA LYS A 6 -23.19 0.88 38.46
C LYS A 6 -22.99 -0.58 38.05
N GLU A 7 -21.74 -1.07 38.08
CA GLU A 7 -21.43 -2.46 37.78
C GLU A 7 -21.95 -3.44 38.82
N ASN A 8 -21.86 -3.07 40.11
CA ASN A 8 -22.39 -3.88 41.19
C ASN A 8 -23.95 -3.88 41.27
N GLU A 9 -24.59 -2.76 40.88
CA GLU A 9 -26.07 -2.74 40.79
C GLU A 9 -26.60 -3.58 39.63
N ALA A 10 -25.85 -3.71 38.55
CA ALA A 10 -26.21 -4.57 37.41
C ALA A 10 -26.03 -6.06 37.72
N LEU A 11 -25.04 -6.43 38.54
CA LEU A 11 -24.80 -7.81 38.95
C LEU A 11 -25.82 -8.29 40.00
N ASP A 12 -26.24 -7.41 40.94
CA ASP A 12 -27.27 -7.74 41.93
C ASP A 12 -28.69 -7.88 41.33
N ALA A 13 -28.95 -7.21 40.19
CA ALA A 13 -30.25 -7.29 39.50
C ALA A 13 -30.43 -8.59 38.68
N VAL A 14 -29.34 -9.28 38.33
CA VAL A 14 -29.38 -10.48 37.46
C VAL A 14 -29.41 -11.79 38.28
N GLN A 15 -28.85 -11.81 39.48
CA GLN A 15 -28.77 -13.04 40.28
C GLN A 15 -30.12 -13.62 40.81
N PRO A 16 -31.10 -12.84 41.29
CA PRO A 16 -32.33 -13.43 41.80
C PRO A 16 -33.26 -14.00 40.73
N GLN A 17 -33.17 -13.52 39.50
CA GLN A 17 -34.07 -14.00 38.42
C GLN A 17 -33.57 -15.29 37.75
N THR A 18 -32.26 -15.53 37.72
CA THR A 18 -31.69 -16.76 37.14
C THR A 18 -31.87 -17.97 38.08
N GLU A 19 -31.72 -17.77 39.37
CA GLU A 19 -31.91 -18.84 40.36
C GLU A 19 -33.38 -19.26 40.46
N SER A 20 -34.32 -18.31 40.41
CA SER A 20 -35.77 -18.61 40.48
C SER A 20 -36.27 -19.32 39.23
N LYS A 21 -35.78 -18.99 38.04
CA LYS A 21 -36.16 -19.67 36.77
C LYS A 21 -35.51 -21.05 36.65
N ASN A 22 -34.27 -21.22 37.11
CA ASN A 22 -33.63 -22.52 37.14
C ASN A 22 -34.26 -23.49 38.16
N GLN A 23 -34.68 -22.99 39.29
CA GLN A 23 -35.42 -23.82 40.29
C GLN A 23 -36.80 -24.27 39.77
N GLN A 24 -37.52 -23.40 39.02
CA GLN A 24 -38.77 -23.80 38.38
C GLN A 24 -38.57 -24.80 37.20
N ALA A 25 -37.49 -24.68 36.45
CA ALA A 25 -37.19 -25.63 35.35
C ALA A 25 -36.78 -27.03 35.87
N VAL A 26 -36.10 -27.08 37.02
CA VAL A 26 -35.70 -28.32 37.70
C VAL A 26 -36.88 -28.97 38.40
N GLN A 27 -37.83 -28.22 38.91
CA GLN A 27 -38.99 -28.77 39.62
C GLN A 27 -40.08 -29.34 38.68
N SER A 28 -40.12 -28.94 37.41
CA SER A 28 -41.19 -29.40 36.51
C SER A 28 -40.95 -30.77 35.82
N GLY A 29 -39.75 -31.35 36.01
CA GLY A 29 -39.38 -32.58 35.29
C GLY A 29 -39.12 -33.83 36.14
N TYR A 30 -38.96 -33.70 37.47
CA TYR A 30 -38.61 -34.83 38.32
C TYR A 30 -39.60 -35.00 39.46
N SER A 31 -40.48 -36.00 39.31
CA SER A 31 -41.29 -36.48 40.45
C SER A 31 -40.42 -37.39 41.31
N THR A 32 -40.25 -37.06 42.57
CA THR A 32 -39.59 -37.92 43.56
C THR A 32 -40.56 -38.98 44.11
N ALA A 33 -41.81 -38.99 43.61
CA ALA A 33 -42.80 -39.98 44.03
C ALA A 33 -42.39 -41.38 43.51
N GLY A 34 -42.12 -42.30 44.41
CA GLY A 34 -41.71 -43.67 44.11
C GLY A 34 -40.20 -43.94 44.19
N LEU A 35 -39.39 -42.96 44.52
CA LEU A 35 -37.95 -43.14 44.75
C LEU A 35 -37.67 -43.42 46.23
N ASN A 36 -37.94 -44.64 46.65
CA ASN A 36 -37.85 -45.01 48.08
C ASN A 36 -36.56 -45.77 48.41
N SER A 37 -35.80 -46.19 47.39
CA SER A 37 -34.53 -46.89 47.59
C SER A 37 -33.42 -46.29 46.73
N ARG A 38 -32.17 -46.59 47.08
CA ARG A 38 -31.00 -46.25 46.26
C ARG A 38 -31.12 -46.78 44.85
N GLN A 39 -31.65 -48.00 44.71
CA GLN A 39 -31.83 -48.64 43.40
C GLN A 39 -32.85 -47.89 42.53
N ASP A 40 -33.93 -47.37 43.14
CA ASP A 40 -34.94 -46.58 42.42
C ASP A 40 -34.37 -45.30 41.91
N VAL A 41 -33.48 -44.63 42.69
CA VAL A 41 -32.77 -43.43 42.27
C VAL A 41 -31.79 -43.72 41.12
N GLU A 42 -31.01 -44.81 41.22
CA GLU A 42 -30.07 -45.23 40.19
C GLU A 42 -30.80 -45.59 38.88
N ASN A 43 -31.90 -46.28 38.95
CA ASN A 43 -32.73 -46.60 37.79
C ASN A 43 -33.39 -45.36 37.16
N ALA A 44 -33.89 -44.48 38.00
CA ALA A 44 -34.47 -43.21 37.53
C ALA A 44 -33.42 -42.32 36.85
N LEU A 45 -32.18 -42.28 37.40
CA LEU A 45 -31.09 -41.55 36.82
C LEU A 45 -30.62 -42.16 35.49
N ALA A 46 -30.52 -43.52 35.45
CA ALA A 46 -30.13 -44.23 34.22
C ALA A 46 -31.16 -44.08 33.09
N ASN A 47 -32.42 -43.93 33.44
CA ASN A 47 -33.51 -43.73 32.45
C ASN A 47 -33.85 -42.23 32.26
N SER A 48 -33.19 -41.31 32.94
CA SER A 48 -33.42 -39.90 32.76
C SER A 48 -32.73 -39.41 31.46
N SER A 49 -33.50 -38.96 30.49
CA SER A 49 -32.99 -38.26 29.32
C SER A 49 -33.25 -36.77 29.47
N TYR A 50 -32.18 -36.01 29.43
CA TYR A 50 -32.31 -34.54 29.37
C TYR A 50 -32.80 -34.11 27.99
N THR A 51 -33.99 -33.54 27.95
CA THR A 51 -34.47 -32.87 26.73
C THR A 51 -34.30 -31.38 26.91
N PRO A 52 -33.42 -30.75 26.15
CA PRO A 52 -33.21 -29.30 26.24
C PRO A 52 -34.51 -28.52 26.02
N SER A 53 -34.76 -27.50 26.82
CA SER A 53 -35.88 -26.60 26.58
C SER A 53 -35.73 -25.87 25.26
N GLN A 54 -36.85 -25.39 24.70
CA GLN A 54 -36.85 -24.59 23.46
C GLN A 54 -35.85 -23.39 23.59
N THR A 55 -35.83 -22.72 24.71
CA THR A 55 -34.91 -21.62 24.98
C THR A 55 -33.42 -22.03 24.86
N VAL A 56 -33.07 -23.22 25.35
CA VAL A 56 -31.72 -23.77 25.24
C VAL A 56 -31.38 -24.11 23.79
N ASN A 57 -32.33 -24.71 23.08
CA ASN A 57 -32.16 -25.03 21.64
C ASN A 57 -32.00 -23.73 20.80
N ASP A 58 -32.81 -22.72 21.08
CA ASP A 58 -32.76 -21.44 20.38
C ASP A 58 -31.43 -20.72 20.68
N ALA A 59 -30.96 -20.73 21.92
CA ALA A 59 -29.67 -20.19 22.30
C ALA A 59 -28.48 -20.93 21.65
N ALA A 60 -28.60 -22.30 21.57
CA ALA A 60 -27.58 -23.10 20.90
C ALA A 60 -27.55 -22.84 19.39
N ALA A 61 -28.73 -22.68 18.77
CA ALA A 61 -28.85 -22.32 17.36
C ALA A 61 -28.27 -20.93 17.09
N ALA A 62 -28.58 -19.93 17.90
CA ALA A 62 -28.04 -18.58 17.82
C ALA A 62 -26.52 -18.58 18.01
N LEU A 63 -25.99 -19.34 18.97
CA LEU A 63 -24.54 -19.46 19.17
C LEU A 63 -23.85 -20.09 17.94
N LYS A 64 -24.46 -21.13 17.36
CA LYS A 64 -23.92 -21.77 16.16
C LYS A 64 -23.94 -20.82 14.94
N GLU A 65 -24.99 -20.05 14.79
CA GLU A 65 -25.09 -19.01 13.75
C GLU A 65 -24.03 -17.95 13.96
N TRP A 66 -23.84 -17.48 15.18
CA TRP A 66 -22.79 -16.56 15.56
C TRP A 66 -21.39 -17.10 15.20
N GLN A 67 -21.07 -18.32 15.59
CA GLN A 67 -19.79 -18.96 15.26
C GLN A 67 -19.57 -19.10 13.75
N THR A 68 -20.64 -19.40 13.01
CA THR A 68 -20.57 -19.58 11.55
C THR A 68 -20.38 -18.26 10.81
N ASN A 69 -20.97 -17.18 11.32
CA ASN A 69 -20.94 -15.85 10.72
C ASN A 69 -19.75 -14.98 11.18
N ARG A 70 -18.86 -15.56 11.99
CA ARG A 70 -17.66 -14.84 12.42
C ARG A 70 -16.86 -14.40 11.19
N PRO A 71 -16.50 -13.10 11.08
CA PRO A 71 -15.62 -12.61 10.04
C PRO A 71 -14.29 -13.41 10.03
N LYS A 72 -13.84 -13.80 8.86
CA LYS A 72 -12.53 -14.43 8.69
C LYS A 72 -11.44 -13.43 9.10
N ASP A 73 -10.30 -13.95 9.55
CA ASP A 73 -9.17 -13.10 9.90
C ASP A 73 -8.77 -12.21 8.73
N TYR A 74 -8.36 -10.98 9.06
CA TYR A 74 -7.95 -10.01 8.05
C TYR A 74 -6.75 -10.52 7.26
N GLN A 75 -6.83 -10.43 5.95
CA GLN A 75 -5.73 -10.67 5.04
C GLN A 75 -5.57 -9.44 4.14
N SER A 76 -4.41 -8.83 4.19
CA SER A 76 -4.11 -7.69 3.35
C SER A 76 -4.08 -8.07 1.88
N SER A 77 -4.76 -7.28 1.04
CA SER A 77 -4.66 -7.37 -0.43
C SER A 77 -3.57 -6.45 -1.00
N TYR A 78 -2.95 -5.64 -0.15
CA TYR A 78 -2.00 -4.61 -0.54
C TYR A 78 -0.57 -4.88 -0.05
N GLN A 79 -0.38 -5.77 0.95
CA GLN A 79 0.92 -6.00 1.59
C GLN A 79 2.02 -6.35 0.58
N ASP A 80 1.77 -7.31 -0.31
CA ASP A 80 2.76 -7.72 -1.31
C ASP A 80 3.18 -6.56 -2.23
N LYS A 81 2.25 -5.66 -2.55
CA LYS A 81 2.52 -4.48 -3.39
C LYS A 81 3.32 -3.42 -2.63
N ILE A 82 2.99 -3.22 -1.35
CA ILE A 82 3.72 -2.32 -0.44
C ILE A 82 5.16 -2.80 -0.32
N ASP A 83 5.37 -4.08 -0.05
CA ASP A 83 6.70 -4.68 0.10
C ASP A 83 7.52 -4.56 -1.20
N ALA A 84 6.90 -4.82 -2.35
CA ALA A 84 7.55 -4.66 -3.65
C ALA A 84 7.97 -3.21 -3.96
N LEU A 85 7.12 -2.22 -3.61
CA LEU A 85 7.46 -0.80 -3.79
C LEU A 85 8.55 -0.34 -2.81
N LEU A 86 8.50 -0.83 -1.56
CA LEU A 86 9.55 -0.57 -0.58
C LEU A 86 10.89 -1.12 -1.07
N GLU A 87 10.91 -2.34 -1.60
CA GLU A 87 12.11 -2.92 -2.16
C GLU A 87 12.65 -2.10 -3.33
N GLN A 88 11.80 -1.66 -4.26
CA GLN A 88 12.20 -0.78 -5.36
C GLN A 88 12.78 0.55 -4.85
N LEU A 89 12.19 1.13 -3.81
CA LEU A 89 12.66 2.37 -3.21
C LEU A 89 14.02 2.21 -2.53
N LEU A 90 14.20 1.10 -1.79
CA LEU A 90 15.43 0.78 -1.07
C LEU A 90 16.58 0.41 -2.02
N GLN A 91 16.27 -0.24 -3.15
CA GLN A 91 17.24 -0.62 -4.16
C GLN A 91 17.56 0.51 -5.15
N ARG A 92 16.89 1.66 -5.01
CA ARG A 92 17.09 2.79 -5.89
C ARG A 92 18.52 3.29 -5.78
N GLN A 93 19.24 3.25 -6.89
CA GLN A 93 20.61 3.71 -6.95
C GLN A 93 20.67 5.23 -6.73
N THR A 94 21.76 5.71 -6.13
CA THR A 94 22.04 7.15 -6.03
C THR A 94 22.19 7.75 -7.42
N PHE A 95 21.69 8.98 -7.58
CA PHE A 95 21.81 9.69 -8.86
C PHE A 95 23.28 9.84 -9.27
N GLN A 96 23.59 9.39 -10.47
CA GLN A 96 24.88 9.58 -11.11
C GLN A 96 24.63 9.96 -12.56
N TYR A 97 25.23 11.07 -12.99
CA TYR A 97 25.08 11.55 -14.34
C TYR A 97 26.41 11.52 -15.10
N SER A 98 26.39 10.95 -16.29
CA SER A 98 27.50 10.98 -17.24
C SER A 98 26.94 11.41 -18.59
N TYR A 99 27.27 12.63 -19.02
CA TYR A 99 26.79 13.16 -20.30
C TYR A 99 27.20 12.29 -21.50
N THR A 100 28.35 11.62 -21.44
CA THR A 100 28.81 10.73 -22.52
C THR A 100 27.95 9.46 -22.68
N GLN A 101 27.20 9.07 -21.62
CA GLN A 101 26.31 7.93 -21.64
C GLN A 101 24.84 8.33 -21.84
N ASP A 102 24.55 9.63 -21.76
CA ASP A 102 23.20 10.16 -21.94
C ASP A 102 22.77 10.06 -23.42
N PRO A 103 21.70 9.33 -23.73
CA PRO A 103 21.17 9.23 -25.11
C PRO A 103 20.78 10.59 -25.68
N LEU A 104 20.26 11.50 -24.83
CA LEU A 104 19.84 12.83 -25.26
C LEU A 104 21.06 13.68 -25.60
N TYR A 105 22.14 13.61 -24.81
CA TYR A 105 23.40 14.26 -25.15
C TYR A 105 23.94 13.80 -26.52
N ARG A 106 23.93 12.50 -26.79
CA ARG A 106 24.38 11.96 -28.10
C ARG A 106 23.53 12.49 -29.26
N GLN A 107 22.26 12.68 -29.07
CA GLN A 107 21.38 13.27 -30.08
C GLN A 107 21.73 14.76 -30.31
N TYR A 108 21.95 15.52 -29.23
CA TYR A 108 22.42 16.91 -29.31
C TYR A 108 23.79 16.98 -29.97
N GLU A 109 24.72 16.14 -29.56
CA GLU A 109 26.07 16.07 -30.14
C GLU A 109 26.01 15.88 -31.68
N GLN A 110 25.24 14.95 -32.16
CA GLN A 110 25.08 14.73 -33.62
C GLN A 110 24.50 15.96 -34.33
N ALA A 111 23.48 16.59 -33.76
CA ALA A 111 22.88 17.79 -34.32
C ALA A 111 23.86 18.97 -34.33
N TYR A 112 24.55 19.20 -33.23
CA TYR A 112 25.52 20.30 -33.12
C TYR A 112 26.76 20.08 -34.04
N LEU A 113 27.25 18.83 -34.13
CA LEU A 113 28.35 18.51 -35.03
C LEU A 113 27.95 18.71 -36.52
N GLN A 114 26.73 18.35 -36.90
CA GLN A 114 26.23 18.62 -38.24
C GLN A 114 26.12 20.13 -38.48
N ASN A 115 25.56 20.88 -37.55
CA ASN A 115 25.46 22.32 -37.61
C ASN A 115 26.86 23.00 -37.66
N ALA A 116 27.80 22.48 -36.87
CA ALA A 116 29.17 22.97 -36.89
C ALA A 116 29.86 22.80 -38.23
N ARG A 117 29.67 21.65 -38.90
CA ARG A 117 30.18 21.40 -40.26
C ARG A 117 29.56 22.35 -41.25
N ASN A 118 28.24 22.53 -41.22
CA ASN A 118 27.54 23.42 -42.13
C ASN A 118 27.97 24.88 -41.89
N ALA A 119 27.98 25.35 -40.64
CA ALA A 119 28.41 26.72 -40.29
C ALA A 119 29.86 26.97 -40.70
N SER A 120 30.74 26.00 -40.50
CA SER A 120 32.14 26.07 -40.94
C SER A 120 32.27 26.19 -42.44
N ALA A 121 31.53 25.39 -43.24
CA ALA A 121 31.51 25.44 -44.68
C ALA A 121 30.98 26.79 -45.22
N ASP A 122 29.87 27.27 -44.64
CA ASP A 122 29.26 28.55 -44.98
C ASP A 122 30.18 29.72 -44.65
N ALA A 123 30.83 29.71 -43.50
CA ALA A 123 31.78 30.76 -43.09
C ALA A 123 33.00 30.77 -44.05
N ALA A 124 33.52 29.60 -44.44
CA ALA A 124 34.61 29.50 -45.37
C ALA A 124 34.22 30.02 -46.78
N ALA A 125 33.03 29.68 -47.25
CA ALA A 125 32.54 30.15 -48.53
C ALA A 125 32.32 31.66 -48.60
N GLN A 126 31.74 32.26 -47.51
CA GLN A 126 31.55 33.69 -47.38
C GLN A 126 32.88 34.43 -47.31
N ALA A 127 33.84 33.93 -46.52
CA ALA A 127 35.17 34.54 -46.41
C ALA A 127 35.96 34.44 -47.73
N ALA A 128 35.87 33.34 -48.48
CA ALA A 128 36.47 33.16 -49.80
C ALA A 128 35.85 34.11 -50.83
N ALA A 129 34.54 34.32 -50.80
CA ALA A 129 33.85 35.25 -51.71
C ALA A 129 34.33 36.70 -51.49
N LEU A 130 34.56 37.10 -50.22
CA LEU A 130 35.08 38.43 -49.87
C LEU A 130 36.54 38.65 -50.31
N THR A 131 37.31 37.57 -50.43
CA THR A 131 38.74 37.60 -50.76
C THR A 131 39.03 37.25 -52.23
N GLY A 132 38.04 37.30 -53.12
CA GLY A 132 38.18 37.04 -54.53
C GLY A 132 38.21 35.56 -54.96
N GLY A 133 37.65 34.67 -54.11
CA GLY A 133 37.48 33.24 -54.42
C GLY A 133 38.68 32.35 -54.10
N TYR A 134 39.73 32.88 -53.52
CA TYR A 134 40.93 32.13 -53.13
C TYR A 134 40.81 31.61 -51.69
N GLY A 135 41.24 30.35 -51.45
CA GLY A 135 41.40 29.81 -50.11
C GLY A 135 42.47 30.62 -49.37
N SER A 136 42.03 31.42 -48.40
CA SER A 136 42.91 32.27 -47.59
C SER A 136 42.97 31.77 -46.16
N SER A 137 44.01 32.14 -45.42
CA SER A 137 44.11 31.89 -43.99
C SER A 137 42.93 32.50 -43.20
N TYR A 138 42.35 33.59 -43.76
CA TYR A 138 41.16 34.22 -43.20
C TYR A 138 39.93 33.32 -43.34
N ALA A 139 39.72 32.67 -44.50
CA ALA A 139 38.61 31.71 -44.67
C ALA A 139 38.75 30.52 -43.74
N ALA A 140 39.97 30.00 -43.55
CA ALA A 140 40.24 28.91 -42.65
C ALA A 140 39.95 29.30 -41.18
N SER A 141 40.37 30.51 -40.77
CA SER A 141 40.12 31.04 -39.43
C SER A 141 38.61 31.26 -39.16
N ALA A 142 37.86 31.81 -40.12
CA ALA A 142 36.44 32.04 -40.05
C ALA A 142 35.68 30.70 -39.91
N ALA A 143 36.04 29.70 -40.73
CA ALA A 143 35.50 28.37 -40.64
C ALA A 143 35.73 27.72 -39.29
N GLN A 144 36.95 27.80 -38.77
CA GLN A 144 37.30 27.26 -37.46
C GLN A 144 36.54 27.96 -36.33
N GLN A 145 36.41 29.27 -36.38
CA GLN A 145 35.65 30.03 -35.38
C GLN A 145 34.17 29.64 -35.37
N ALA A 146 33.55 29.50 -36.56
CA ALA A 146 32.16 29.08 -36.67
C ALA A 146 31.95 27.64 -36.14
N TYR A 147 32.91 26.75 -36.40
CA TYR A 147 32.88 25.39 -35.83
C TYR A 147 32.95 25.41 -34.32
N GLN A 148 33.95 26.13 -33.75
CA GLN A 148 34.15 26.24 -32.32
C GLN A 148 32.96 26.87 -31.60
N GLN A 149 32.26 27.79 -32.23
CA GLN A 149 31.05 28.39 -31.67
C GLN A 149 29.93 27.36 -31.49
N GLN A 150 29.73 26.46 -32.42
CA GLN A 150 28.73 25.37 -32.32
C GLN A 150 29.14 24.35 -31.25
N ILE A 151 30.42 24.00 -31.15
CA ILE A 151 30.92 23.12 -30.10
C ILE A 151 30.77 23.76 -28.73
N GLY A 152 31.00 25.07 -28.60
CA GLY A 152 30.74 25.83 -27.38
C GLY A 152 29.25 25.76 -26.98
N ALA A 153 28.34 25.87 -27.94
CA ALA A 153 26.91 25.77 -27.70
C ALA A 153 26.50 24.35 -27.23
N LEU A 154 27.10 23.28 -27.75
CA LEU A 154 26.93 21.94 -27.25
C LEU A 154 27.36 21.81 -25.79
N ASN A 155 28.53 22.33 -25.44
CA ASN A 155 29.01 22.29 -24.06
C ASN A 155 28.10 23.07 -23.10
N ASN A 156 27.50 24.17 -23.55
CA ASN A 156 26.52 24.93 -22.77
C ASN A 156 25.20 24.23 -22.57
N ALA A 157 24.90 23.19 -23.36
CA ALA A 157 23.71 22.36 -23.15
C ALA A 157 23.86 21.31 -22.01
N ILE A 158 25.11 20.97 -21.63
CA ILE A 158 25.39 19.95 -20.62
C ILE A 158 24.68 20.23 -19.27
N PRO A 159 24.73 21.45 -18.69
CA PRO A 159 24.05 21.75 -17.43
C PRO A 159 22.53 21.57 -17.53
N THR A 160 21.92 21.90 -18.66
CA THR A 160 20.49 21.71 -18.89
C THR A 160 20.13 20.23 -18.94
N LEU A 161 20.93 19.41 -19.62
CA LEU A 161 20.76 17.97 -19.66
C LEU A 161 20.95 17.32 -18.30
N TYR A 162 21.93 17.79 -17.51
CA TYR A 162 22.11 17.37 -16.13
C TYR A 162 20.86 17.66 -15.28
N SER A 163 20.32 18.87 -15.36
CA SER A 163 19.11 19.25 -14.61
C SER A 163 17.91 18.38 -15.02
N LEU A 164 17.73 18.15 -16.32
CA LEU A 164 16.66 17.30 -16.83
C LEU A 164 16.79 15.85 -16.35
N ALA A 165 17.99 15.30 -16.33
CA ALA A 165 18.26 13.97 -15.82
C ALA A 165 18.00 13.88 -14.31
N LEU A 166 18.39 14.90 -13.54
CA LEU A 166 18.13 14.99 -12.11
C LEU A 166 16.64 15.09 -11.83
N ASP A 167 15.91 15.97 -12.52
CA ASP A 167 14.45 16.12 -12.37
C ASP A 167 13.73 14.83 -12.69
N THR A 168 14.15 14.10 -13.72
CA THR A 168 13.60 12.79 -14.07
C THR A 168 13.85 11.77 -12.98
N TYR A 169 15.06 11.77 -12.42
CA TYR A 169 15.40 10.89 -11.30
C TYR A 169 14.55 11.21 -10.06
N GLU A 170 14.44 12.47 -9.67
CA GLU A 170 13.65 12.89 -8.50
C GLU A 170 12.17 12.60 -8.69
N SER A 171 11.62 12.91 -9.87
CA SER A 171 10.21 12.61 -10.20
C SER A 171 9.90 11.14 -10.09
N GLY A 172 10.79 10.26 -10.58
CA GLY A 172 10.62 8.81 -10.44
C GLY A 172 10.65 8.35 -8.99
N GLY A 173 11.43 9.00 -8.11
CA GLY A 173 11.41 8.74 -6.67
C GLY A 173 10.13 9.18 -5.99
N ASN A 174 9.69 10.37 -6.30
CA ASN A 174 8.45 10.93 -5.76
C ASN A 174 7.23 10.11 -6.19
N GLU A 175 7.22 9.60 -7.42
CA GLU A 175 6.16 8.72 -7.92
C GLU A 175 6.07 7.43 -7.09
N LEU A 176 7.20 6.78 -6.79
CA LEU A 176 7.21 5.56 -5.95
C LEU A 176 6.71 5.85 -4.53
N VAL A 177 7.09 7.00 -3.93
CA VAL A 177 6.61 7.41 -2.61
C VAL A 177 5.10 7.65 -2.64
N ASN A 178 4.59 8.37 -3.64
CA ASN A 178 3.16 8.63 -3.78
C ASN A 178 2.35 7.35 -3.95
N GLN A 179 2.85 6.38 -4.72
CA GLN A 179 2.21 5.07 -4.88
C GLN A 179 2.20 4.29 -3.56
N LEU A 180 3.29 4.35 -2.79
CA LEU A 180 3.38 3.73 -1.48
C LEU A 180 2.38 4.34 -0.49
N ASP A 181 2.27 5.66 -0.44
CA ASP A 181 1.31 6.38 0.40
C ASP A 181 -0.14 6.04 0.04
N GLN A 182 -0.43 5.91 -1.25
CA GLN A 182 -1.76 5.50 -1.73
C GLN A 182 -2.08 4.06 -1.31
N LEU A 183 -1.13 3.13 -1.42
CA LEU A 183 -1.33 1.75 -0.99
C LEU A 183 -1.49 1.64 0.52
N ASN A 184 -0.69 2.38 1.31
CA ASN A 184 -0.82 2.43 2.76
C ASN A 184 -2.20 2.98 3.18
N SER A 185 -2.68 4.02 2.52
CA SER A 185 -4.02 4.57 2.78
C SER A 185 -5.12 3.56 2.44
N SER A 186 -4.95 2.80 1.36
CA SER A 186 -5.89 1.75 0.97
C SER A 186 -5.90 0.59 1.95
N GLU A 187 -4.72 0.21 2.46
CA GLU A 187 -4.56 -0.81 3.50
C GLU A 187 -5.24 -0.39 4.81
N GLN A 188 -5.02 0.85 5.26
CA GLN A 188 -5.68 1.39 6.46
C GLN A 188 -7.20 1.37 6.31
N ASN A 189 -7.73 1.83 5.19
CA ASN A 189 -9.16 1.79 4.92
C ASN A 189 -9.73 0.35 4.94
N ALA A 190 -8.98 -0.62 4.40
CA ALA A 190 -9.40 -2.01 4.41
C ALA A 190 -9.39 -2.61 5.83
N GLN A 191 -8.40 -2.26 6.65
CA GLN A 191 -8.33 -2.64 8.06
C GLN A 191 -9.48 -2.01 8.87
N ASP A 192 -9.78 -0.74 8.64
CA ASP A 192 -10.88 -0.05 9.33
C ASP A 192 -12.23 -0.68 8.99
N LEU A 193 -12.48 -0.99 7.72
CA LEU A 193 -13.67 -1.72 7.30
C LEU A 193 -13.78 -3.12 7.93
N TYR A 194 -12.66 -3.81 8.07
CA TYR A 194 -12.64 -5.09 8.76
C TYR A 194 -12.95 -4.94 10.25
N ASN A 195 -12.34 -3.97 10.92
CA ASN A 195 -12.57 -3.67 12.33
C ASN A 195 -14.02 -3.26 12.59
N ASP A 196 -14.64 -2.50 11.70
CA ASP A 196 -16.05 -2.14 11.82
C ASP A 196 -16.95 -3.37 11.70
N ARG A 197 -16.68 -4.29 10.76
CA ARG A 197 -17.40 -5.57 10.67
C ARG A 197 -17.23 -6.43 11.93
N LEU A 198 -16.05 -6.38 12.57
CA LEU A 198 -15.84 -7.08 13.85
C LEU A 198 -16.63 -6.46 15.01
N LYS A 199 -16.85 -5.15 15.01
CA LYS A 199 -17.67 -4.47 16.03
C LYS A 199 -19.15 -4.78 15.86
N ASP A 200 -19.60 -4.93 14.62
CA ASP A 200 -20.98 -5.25 14.27
C ASP A 200 -21.32 -6.76 14.51
N TYR A 201 -20.28 -7.59 14.67
CA TYR A 201 -20.36 -9.00 15.00
C TYR A 201 -20.49 -9.26 16.50
#